data_7c4953e6bcdff4866acca2deac5a1019
#
_entry.id   7c4953e6bcdff4866acca2deac5a1019
#
_cell.length_a   1.000
_cell.length_b   1.000
_cell.length_c   1.000
_cell.angle_alpha   90.00
_cell.angle_beta   90.00
_cell.angle_gamma   90.00
#
_symmetry.space_group_name_H-M   'P 1'
#
loop_
_entity.id
_entity.type
_entity.pdbx_description
1 polymer ?
#
loop_
_entity_poly.entity_id
_entity_poly.type
_entity_poly.pdbx_seq_one_letter_code
_entity_poly.pdbx_strand_id
1 'polypeptide(L)'
;MDKIYDICCGIDVHKKLIVACLNHKRKKELREFGATTRELMELAEWLQKNECEIVAMESTGSYWKPLYNIMESYGLHAIVVNPAHMKAVPGRKTDVKDAEWIAELLQHGLLQPSYIPSKDQRELRELVQYRKSLVGERTRELNRLQKMLEGANIKLSGTV
;
A
#
# COMPACT_ATOMS: atom_id res chain seq x y z
N MET A 1 25.77 -11.67 6.07
CA MET A 1 24.40 -12.18 5.87
C MET A 1 24.24 -12.61 4.43
N ASP A 2 23.77 -13.82 4.21
CA ASP A 2 23.57 -14.32 2.87
C ASP A 2 22.37 -13.62 2.20
N LYS A 3 22.52 -13.31 0.92
CA LYS A 3 21.46 -12.72 0.13
C LYS A 3 20.50 -13.84 -0.31
N ILE A 4 19.19 -13.64 -0.11
CA ILE A 4 18.17 -14.58 -0.52
C ILE A 4 17.72 -14.32 -1.97
N TYR A 5 17.69 -13.04 -2.37
CA TYR A 5 17.29 -12.63 -3.71
C TYR A 5 18.45 -11.93 -4.41
N ASP A 6 18.71 -12.31 -5.64
CA ASP A 6 19.74 -11.69 -6.48
C ASP A 6 19.26 -10.37 -7.09
N ILE A 7 17.99 -10.34 -7.52
CA ILE A 7 17.36 -9.18 -8.15
C ILE A 7 16.04 -8.88 -7.43
N CYS A 8 16.03 -7.81 -6.65
CA CYS A 8 14.84 -7.40 -5.90
C CYS A 8 14.69 -5.88 -5.88
N CYS A 9 13.47 -5.40 -5.66
CA CYS A 9 13.16 -3.98 -5.64
C CYS A 9 12.44 -3.57 -4.36
N GLY A 10 12.95 -2.54 -3.70
CA GLY A 10 12.26 -1.84 -2.62
C GLY A 10 11.59 -0.58 -3.16
N ILE A 11 10.34 -0.35 -2.77
CA ILE A 11 9.56 0.79 -3.26
C ILE A 11 9.02 1.58 -2.09
N ASP A 12 9.34 2.86 -2.08
CA ASP A 12 8.74 3.87 -1.20
C ASP A 12 7.62 4.58 -1.96
N VAL A 13 6.40 4.47 -1.44
CA VAL A 13 5.18 4.89 -2.12
C VAL A 13 4.60 6.13 -1.46
N HIS A 14 4.59 7.25 -2.19
CA HIS A 14 3.93 8.48 -1.80
C HIS A 14 2.73 8.79 -2.72
N LYS A 15 1.94 9.79 -2.34
CA LYS A 15 0.75 10.20 -3.10
C LYS A 15 1.02 10.54 -4.57
N LYS A 16 2.15 11.21 -4.85
CA LYS A 16 2.48 11.73 -6.19
C LYS A 16 3.80 11.21 -6.74
N LEU A 17 4.61 10.62 -5.89
CA LEU A 17 5.96 10.17 -6.21
C LEU A 17 6.17 8.76 -5.70
N ILE A 18 6.80 7.95 -6.52
CA ILE A 18 7.22 6.60 -6.19
C ILE A 18 8.71 6.50 -6.40
N VAL A 19 9.43 6.12 -5.37
CA VAL A 19 10.86 5.90 -5.43
C VAL A 19 11.12 4.40 -5.39
N ALA A 20 11.77 3.88 -6.43
CA ALA A 20 12.12 2.47 -6.53
C ALA A 20 13.63 2.28 -6.48
N CYS A 21 14.08 1.36 -5.66
CA CYS A 21 15.47 0.92 -5.58
C CYS A 21 15.57 -0.53 -6.05
N LEU A 22 16.14 -0.74 -7.22
CA LEU A 22 16.42 -2.06 -7.76
C LEU A 22 17.82 -2.49 -7.35
N ASN A 23 17.88 -3.57 -6.58
CA ASN A 23 19.13 -4.26 -6.28
C ASN A 23 19.34 -5.38 -7.31
N HIS A 24 20.37 -5.26 -8.11
CA HIS A 24 20.76 -6.24 -9.12
C HIS A 24 22.16 -6.75 -8.81
N LYS A 25 22.28 -7.91 -8.19
CA LYS A 25 23.55 -8.54 -7.76
C LYS A 25 24.39 -7.62 -6.87
N ARG A 26 25.28 -6.82 -7.46
CA ARG A 26 26.16 -5.88 -6.74
C ARG A 26 25.87 -4.41 -7.05
N LYS A 27 24.91 -4.14 -7.93
CA LYS A 27 24.53 -2.79 -8.33
C LYS A 27 23.20 -2.39 -7.70
N LYS A 28 23.09 -1.13 -7.32
CA LYS A 28 21.84 -0.50 -6.89
C LYS A 28 21.47 0.56 -7.92
N GLU A 29 20.23 0.56 -8.36
CA GLU A 29 19.69 1.57 -9.26
C GLU A 29 18.45 2.19 -8.64
N LEU A 30 18.47 3.51 -8.43
CA LEU A 30 17.32 4.27 -7.96
C LEU A 30 16.64 4.93 -9.15
N ARG A 31 15.31 4.82 -9.22
CA ARG A 31 14.48 5.55 -10.17
C ARG A 31 13.27 6.14 -9.48
N GLU A 32 12.83 7.28 -9.99
CA GLU A 32 11.62 7.96 -9.56
C GLU A 32 10.56 7.86 -10.67
N PHE A 33 9.32 7.61 -10.24
CA PHE A 33 8.15 7.52 -11.10
C PHE A 33 7.04 8.37 -10.49
N GLY A 34 6.18 8.94 -11.32
CA GLY A 34 4.94 9.50 -10.83
C GLY A 34 3.93 8.40 -10.44
N ALA A 35 2.81 8.83 -9.87
CA ALA A 35 1.76 7.92 -9.40
C ALA A 35 0.59 7.75 -10.38
N THR A 36 0.75 8.18 -11.63
CA THR A 36 -0.25 7.94 -12.68
C THR A 36 -0.22 6.47 -13.11
N THR A 37 -1.35 5.95 -13.57
CA THR A 37 -1.43 4.55 -14.05
C THR A 37 -0.36 4.25 -15.09
N ARG A 38 -0.12 5.17 -16.04
CA ARG A 38 0.91 5.02 -17.06
C ARG A 38 2.31 4.86 -16.45
N GLU A 39 2.66 5.71 -15.50
CA GLU A 39 3.98 5.67 -14.86
C GLU A 39 4.16 4.43 -13.97
N LEU A 40 3.07 3.95 -13.33
CA LEU A 40 3.09 2.67 -12.60
C LEU A 40 3.29 1.49 -13.55
N MET A 41 2.71 1.53 -14.75
CA MET A 41 2.95 0.52 -15.79
C MET A 41 4.40 0.57 -16.29
N GLU A 42 4.95 1.76 -16.51
CA GLU A 42 6.37 1.94 -16.88
C GLU A 42 7.30 1.36 -15.80
N LEU A 43 6.97 1.55 -14.53
CA LEU A 43 7.69 0.92 -13.42
C LEU A 43 7.63 -0.62 -13.49
N ALA A 44 6.44 -1.18 -13.71
CA ALA A 44 6.27 -2.63 -13.81
C ALA A 44 7.05 -3.21 -15.00
N GLU A 45 7.01 -2.57 -16.15
CA GLU A 45 7.77 -2.94 -17.34
C GLU A 45 9.29 -2.87 -17.11
N TRP A 46 9.75 -1.84 -16.42
CA TRP A 46 11.17 -1.72 -16.05
C TRP A 46 11.61 -2.86 -15.13
N LEU A 47 10.77 -3.25 -14.16
CA LEU A 47 11.06 -4.38 -13.27
C LEU A 47 11.06 -5.71 -14.02
N GLN A 48 10.12 -5.94 -14.95
CA GLN A 48 10.11 -7.15 -15.79
C GLN A 48 11.34 -7.24 -16.67
N LYS A 49 11.73 -6.13 -17.30
CA LYS A 49 12.91 -6.07 -18.16
C LYS A 49 14.21 -6.39 -17.41
N ASN A 50 14.27 -6.10 -16.13
CA ASN A 50 15.40 -6.40 -15.26
C ASN A 50 15.26 -7.74 -14.53
N GLU A 51 14.27 -8.56 -14.88
CA GLU A 51 14.05 -9.88 -14.28
C GLU A 51 13.93 -9.83 -12.75
N CYS A 52 13.23 -8.80 -12.23
CA CYS A 52 13.04 -8.62 -10.80
C CYS A 52 12.25 -9.77 -10.20
N GLU A 53 12.84 -10.49 -9.25
CA GLU A 53 12.27 -11.69 -8.63
C GLU A 53 11.15 -11.35 -7.64
N ILE A 54 11.32 -10.25 -6.88
CA ILE A 54 10.39 -9.84 -5.84
C ILE A 54 10.44 -8.33 -5.62
N VAL A 55 9.28 -7.76 -5.33
CA VAL A 55 9.11 -6.33 -5.04
C VAL A 55 8.52 -6.18 -3.65
N ALA A 56 9.08 -5.29 -2.85
CA ALA A 56 8.50 -4.92 -1.55
C ALA A 56 8.09 -3.46 -1.54
N MET A 57 6.91 -3.17 -1.00
CA MET A 57 6.41 -1.82 -0.82
C MET A 57 5.86 -1.60 0.58
N GLU A 58 5.98 -0.38 1.09
CA GLU A 58 5.43 -0.01 2.38
C GLU A 58 3.92 0.23 2.30
N SER A 59 3.17 -0.24 3.32
CA SER A 59 1.71 -0.13 3.39
C SER A 59 1.21 1.19 3.96
N THR A 60 1.87 2.32 3.67
CA THR A 60 1.44 3.63 4.16
C THR A 60 0.14 4.08 3.50
N GLY A 61 -0.90 4.30 4.29
CA GLY A 61 -2.22 4.70 3.82
C GLY A 61 -2.81 3.73 2.79
N SER A 62 -3.36 4.28 1.70
CA SER A 62 -3.94 3.52 0.59
C SER A 62 -3.13 3.64 -0.71
N TYR A 63 -2.02 4.37 -0.70
CA TYR A 63 -1.26 4.69 -1.92
C TYR A 63 -0.55 3.50 -2.55
N TRP A 64 -0.30 2.44 -1.78
CA TRP A 64 0.28 1.20 -2.26
C TRP A 64 -0.69 0.37 -3.12
N LYS A 65 -2.00 0.52 -2.94
CA LYS A 65 -3.02 -0.33 -3.59
C LYS A 65 -2.99 -0.26 -5.13
N PRO A 66 -2.98 0.91 -5.78
CA PRO A 66 -2.88 0.97 -7.23
C PRO A 66 -1.62 0.30 -7.77
N LEU A 67 -0.48 0.53 -7.11
CA LEU A 67 0.78 -0.07 -7.49
C LEU A 67 0.75 -1.59 -7.34
N TYR A 68 0.23 -2.09 -6.22
CA TYR A 68 0.09 -3.54 -5.99
C TYR A 68 -0.78 -4.18 -7.07
N ASN A 69 -1.91 -3.57 -7.43
CA ASN A 69 -2.79 -4.07 -8.48
C ASN A 69 -2.09 -4.13 -9.85
N ILE A 70 -1.29 -3.13 -10.18
CA ILE A 70 -0.48 -3.11 -11.41
C ILE A 70 0.57 -4.23 -11.38
N MET A 71 1.32 -4.36 -10.28
CA MET A 71 2.33 -5.43 -10.13
C MET A 71 1.68 -6.81 -10.30
N GLU A 72 0.54 -7.04 -9.67
CA GLU A 72 -0.23 -8.29 -9.77
C GLU A 72 -0.68 -8.56 -11.23
N SER A 73 -1.16 -7.54 -11.95
CA SER A 73 -1.59 -7.67 -13.34
C SER A 73 -0.42 -7.98 -14.30
N TYR A 74 0.79 -7.58 -13.97
CA TYR A 74 2.01 -7.91 -14.71
C TYR A 74 2.64 -9.25 -14.29
N GLY A 75 2.04 -9.96 -13.33
CA GLY A 75 2.56 -11.21 -12.81
C GLY A 75 3.82 -11.07 -11.97
N LEU A 76 4.12 -9.88 -11.47
CA LEU A 76 5.24 -9.61 -10.57
C LEU A 76 4.90 -10.05 -9.15
N HIS A 77 5.86 -10.70 -8.50
CA HIS A 77 5.73 -11.07 -7.09
C HIS A 77 5.92 -9.83 -6.20
N ALA A 78 4.83 -9.26 -5.72
CA ALA A 78 4.85 -8.09 -4.85
C ALA A 78 4.42 -8.44 -3.43
N ILE A 79 5.13 -7.91 -2.44
CA ILE A 79 4.78 -7.97 -1.03
C ILE A 79 4.56 -6.57 -0.48
N VAL A 80 3.65 -6.47 0.48
CA VAL A 80 3.36 -5.23 1.20
C VAL A 80 3.80 -5.41 2.64
N VAL A 81 4.53 -4.45 3.18
CA VAL A 81 5.19 -4.54 4.48
C VAL A 81 4.69 -3.44 5.41
N ASN A 82 4.48 -3.79 6.67
CA ASN A 82 4.09 -2.80 7.68
C ASN A 82 5.30 -1.94 8.08
N PRO A 83 5.19 -0.60 8.03
CA PRO A 83 6.25 0.33 8.45
C PRO A 83 6.78 0.08 9.86
N ALA A 84 5.91 -0.33 10.79
CA ALA A 84 6.29 -0.59 12.17
C ALA A 84 7.31 -1.76 12.27
N HIS A 85 7.15 -2.78 11.44
CA HIS A 85 8.10 -3.91 11.38
C HIS A 85 9.46 -3.48 10.82
N MET A 86 9.46 -2.63 9.80
CA MET A 86 10.72 -2.14 9.20
C MET A 86 11.51 -1.26 10.17
N LYS A 87 10.83 -0.43 10.96
CA LYS A 87 11.44 0.43 11.97
C LYS A 87 12.03 -0.35 13.13
N ALA A 88 11.50 -1.54 13.41
CA ALA A 88 11.97 -2.42 14.49
C ALA A 88 13.28 -3.15 14.12
N VAL A 89 13.68 -3.21 12.85
CA VAL A 89 14.93 -3.84 12.44
C VAL A 89 16.12 -2.93 12.77
N PRO A 90 17.07 -3.37 13.61
CA PRO A 90 18.23 -2.57 13.98
C PRO A 90 19.19 -2.39 12.79
N GLY A 91 19.96 -1.30 12.82
CA GLY A 91 21.05 -1.07 11.85
C GLY A 91 20.74 -0.10 10.72
N ARG A 92 19.58 0.55 10.70
CA ARG A 92 19.29 1.61 9.72
C ARG A 92 20.26 2.78 9.90
N LYS A 93 20.96 3.14 8.81
CA LYS A 93 21.73 4.37 8.73
C LYS A 93 20.76 5.51 8.39
N THR A 94 20.89 6.64 9.07
CA THR A 94 20.00 7.82 8.92
C THR A 94 20.01 8.43 7.52
N ASP A 95 21.07 8.18 6.73
CA ASP A 95 21.26 8.77 5.39
C ASP A 95 20.76 7.88 4.24
N VAL A 96 20.22 6.69 4.54
CA VAL A 96 19.70 5.75 3.53
C VAL A 96 18.27 6.11 3.17
N LYS A 97 17.99 6.27 1.88
CA LYS A 97 16.63 6.48 1.38
C LYS A 97 15.73 5.29 1.74
N ASP A 98 14.45 5.54 1.98
CA ASP A 98 13.51 4.51 2.43
C ASP A 98 13.42 3.34 1.43
N ALA A 99 13.39 3.62 0.13
CA ALA A 99 13.40 2.60 -0.91
C ALA A 99 14.67 1.71 -0.88
N GLU A 100 15.83 2.30 -0.62
CA GLU A 100 17.09 1.54 -0.49
C GLU A 100 17.06 0.62 0.74
N TRP A 101 16.53 1.13 1.85
CA TRP A 101 16.40 0.35 3.08
C TRP A 101 15.43 -0.83 2.88
N ILE A 102 14.29 -0.60 2.24
CA ILE A 102 13.33 -1.65 1.91
C ILE A 102 14.00 -2.71 1.03
N ALA A 103 14.71 -2.30 -0.01
CA ALA A 103 15.42 -3.22 -0.91
C ALA A 103 16.50 -4.04 -0.19
N GLU A 104 17.23 -3.42 0.72
CA GLU A 104 18.26 -4.10 1.51
C GLU A 104 17.67 -5.14 2.46
N LEU A 105 16.63 -4.79 3.21
CA LEU A 105 15.93 -5.72 4.08
C LEU A 105 15.30 -6.88 3.29
N LEU A 106 14.70 -6.57 2.13
CA LEU A 106 14.12 -7.58 1.25
C LEU A 106 15.18 -8.56 0.75
N GLN A 107 16.33 -8.06 0.30
CA GLN A 107 17.42 -8.87 -0.21
C GLN A 107 17.93 -9.91 0.80
N HIS A 108 17.89 -9.57 2.07
CA HIS A 108 18.32 -10.44 3.17
C HIS A 108 17.17 -11.23 3.83
N GLY A 109 15.94 -11.14 3.30
CA GLY A 109 14.79 -11.85 3.84
C GLY A 109 14.33 -11.39 5.21
N LEU A 110 14.61 -10.14 5.58
CA LEU A 110 14.28 -9.56 6.87
C LEU A 110 12.89 -8.89 6.93
N LEU A 111 12.18 -8.87 5.80
CA LEU A 111 10.84 -8.31 5.72
C LEU A 111 9.78 -9.38 5.98
N GLN A 112 8.82 -9.03 6.82
CA GLN A 112 7.64 -9.84 7.06
C GLN A 112 6.47 -9.30 6.24
N PRO A 113 5.98 -10.04 5.23
CA PRO A 113 4.88 -9.59 4.39
C PRO A 113 3.58 -9.56 5.17
N SER A 114 2.77 -8.53 4.91
CA SER A 114 1.38 -8.47 5.33
C SER A 114 0.53 -9.41 4.47
N TYR A 115 -0.50 -9.98 5.05
CA TYR A 115 -1.47 -10.75 4.27
C TYR A 115 -2.31 -9.83 3.39
N ILE A 116 -2.28 -10.06 2.09
CA ILE A 116 -3.11 -9.36 1.12
C ILE A 116 -4.11 -10.36 0.53
N PRO A 117 -5.43 -10.16 0.74
CA PRO A 117 -6.46 -11.03 0.17
C PRO A 117 -6.40 -11.05 -1.36
N SER A 118 -7.06 -12.05 -1.98
CA SER A 118 -7.25 -12.07 -3.43
C SER A 118 -7.97 -10.81 -3.93
N LYS A 119 -7.83 -10.50 -5.21
CA LYS A 119 -8.45 -9.31 -5.82
C LYS A 119 -9.96 -9.26 -5.58
N ASP A 120 -10.66 -10.36 -5.82
CA ASP A 120 -12.12 -10.46 -5.62
C ASP A 120 -12.52 -10.18 -4.17
N GLN A 121 -11.77 -10.70 -3.21
CA GLN A 121 -12.00 -10.43 -1.79
C GLN A 121 -11.70 -8.97 -1.42
N ARG A 122 -10.67 -8.36 -2.00
CA ARG A 122 -10.36 -6.94 -1.77
C ARG A 122 -11.50 -6.05 -2.29
N GLU A 123 -12.00 -6.30 -3.48
CA GLU A 123 -13.12 -5.56 -4.08
C GLU A 123 -14.39 -5.71 -3.25
N LEU A 124 -14.71 -6.92 -2.84
CA LEU A 124 -15.86 -7.17 -1.97
C LEU A 124 -15.74 -6.46 -0.62
N ARG A 125 -14.57 -6.48 -0.01
CA ARG A 125 -14.33 -5.76 1.26
C ARG A 125 -14.52 -4.26 1.11
N GLU A 126 -14.06 -3.66 0.03
CA GLU A 126 -14.25 -2.23 -0.24
C GLU A 126 -15.73 -1.87 -0.37
N LEU A 127 -16.51 -2.66 -1.09
CA LEU A 127 -17.96 -2.47 -1.22
C LEU A 127 -18.68 -2.60 0.14
N VAL A 128 -18.33 -3.61 0.93
CA VAL A 128 -18.91 -3.82 2.26
C VAL A 128 -18.56 -2.67 3.21
N GLN A 129 -17.33 -2.19 3.20
CA GLN A 129 -16.90 -1.05 4.00
C GLN A 129 -17.59 0.24 3.57
N TYR A 130 -17.76 0.45 2.27
CA TYR A 130 -18.47 1.61 1.73
C TYR A 130 -19.95 1.59 2.17
N ARG A 131 -20.63 0.44 2.03
CA ARG A 131 -22.00 0.27 2.53
C ARG A 131 -22.11 0.57 4.03
N LYS A 132 -21.18 0.06 4.85
CA LYS A 132 -21.14 0.31 6.29
C LYS A 132 -20.99 1.80 6.61
N SER A 133 -20.15 2.51 5.85
CA SER A 133 -19.97 3.96 5.98
C SER A 133 -21.27 4.71 5.69
N LEU A 134 -21.94 4.39 4.57
CA LEU A 134 -23.22 5.02 4.20
C LEU A 134 -24.31 4.79 5.26
N VAL A 135 -24.43 3.58 5.81
CA VAL A 135 -25.36 3.29 6.88
C VAL A 135 -25.05 4.10 8.14
N GLY A 136 -23.76 4.24 8.48
CA GLY A 136 -23.32 5.08 9.60
C GLY A 136 -23.64 6.56 9.39
N GLU A 137 -23.46 7.08 8.18
CA GLU A 137 -23.80 8.45 7.80
C GLU A 137 -25.31 8.70 7.92
N ARG A 138 -26.10 7.80 7.37
CA ARG A 138 -27.57 7.86 7.53
C ARG A 138 -27.98 7.94 9.00
N THR A 139 -27.42 7.11 9.87
CA THR A 139 -27.71 7.10 11.30
C THR A 139 -27.32 8.45 11.95
N ARG A 140 -26.16 9.01 11.59
CA ARG A 140 -25.72 10.32 12.09
C ARG A 140 -26.68 11.43 11.68
N GLU A 141 -27.12 11.44 10.42
CA GLU A 141 -28.06 12.47 9.93
C GLU A 141 -29.43 12.35 10.60
N LEU A 142 -29.96 11.14 10.81
CA LEU A 142 -31.20 10.91 11.56
C LEU A 142 -31.08 11.44 12.99
N ASN A 143 -29.96 11.18 13.66
CA ASN A 143 -29.73 11.67 15.01
C ASN A 143 -29.65 13.20 15.06
N ARG A 144 -29.03 13.85 14.06
CA ARG A 144 -28.99 15.31 13.95
C ARG A 144 -30.39 15.89 13.77
N LEU A 145 -31.19 15.32 12.88
CA LEU A 145 -32.56 15.72 12.65
C LEU A 145 -33.39 15.62 13.92
N GLN A 146 -33.31 14.49 14.61
CA GLN A 146 -34.01 14.27 15.87
C GLN A 146 -33.64 15.30 16.93
N LYS A 147 -32.36 15.65 17.05
CA LYS A 147 -31.89 16.69 17.97
C LYS A 147 -32.46 18.08 17.65
N MET A 148 -32.54 18.43 16.36
CA MET A 148 -33.14 19.70 15.93
C MET A 148 -34.61 19.77 16.26
N LEU A 149 -35.37 18.70 16.00
CA LEU A 149 -36.81 18.60 16.32
C LEU A 149 -37.04 18.55 17.82
N GLU A 150 -36.18 17.96 18.60
CA GLU A 150 -36.23 17.98 20.06
C GLU A 150 -36.19 19.40 20.63
N GLY A 151 -35.42 20.31 20.03
CA GLY A 151 -35.42 21.71 20.40
C GLY A 151 -36.78 22.40 20.26
N ALA A 152 -37.64 21.93 19.36
CA ALA A 152 -39.02 22.39 19.17
C ALA A 152 -40.04 21.48 19.92
N ASN A 153 -39.57 20.55 20.75
CA ASN A 153 -40.36 19.54 21.43
C ASN A 153 -41.22 18.65 20.50
N ILE A 154 -40.66 18.36 19.31
CA ILE A 154 -41.27 17.44 18.35
C ILE A 154 -40.56 16.09 18.48
N LYS A 155 -41.31 15.05 18.76
CA LYS A 155 -40.81 13.67 18.90
C LYS A 155 -41.17 12.89 17.65
N LEU A 156 -40.16 12.37 16.97
CA LEU A 156 -40.34 11.40 15.90
C LEU A 156 -40.44 10.00 16.55
N SER A 157 -41.63 9.47 16.64
CA SER A 157 -41.83 8.12 17.12
C SER A 157 -41.84 7.12 15.95
N GLY A 158 -40.81 6.29 15.90
CA GLY A 158 -40.88 4.93 15.34
C GLY A 158 -41.07 4.75 13.82
N THR A 159 -41.02 5.77 13.01
CA THR A 159 -41.27 5.63 11.56
C THR A 159 -40.25 6.35 10.70
N VAL A 160 -39.00 5.92 10.79
CA VAL A 160 -38.02 6.14 9.73
C VAL A 160 -37.12 4.93 9.59
#